data_a6ec6039fa81a8cec4d77da5fbeda3a7
#
_entry.id   a6ec6039fa81a8cec4d77da5fbeda3a7
#
_cell.length_a   1.000
_cell.length_b   1.000
_cell.length_c   1.000
_cell.angle_alpha   90.00
_cell.angle_beta   90.00
_cell.angle_gamma   90.00
#
_symmetry.space_group_name_H-M   'P 1'
#
loop_
_entity.id
_entity.type
_entity.pdbx_description
1 polymer ?
#
loop_
_entity_poly.entity_id
_entity_poly.type
_entity_poly.pdbx_seq_one_letter_code
_entity_poly.pdbx_strand_id
1 'polypeptide(L)'
;MDNKIDLSILIPAYLEEENLRLLLPRIRNAAKGLEITFEIIVVDTMQAKDNTQLACIDNEVTYLNREKGNYYGDAIRTGLHHAKGNHLLFMDADGSHSPEFIKNLYTNRNDNDVVIASRYVEGGGSDNSSVLIWMSWSINFIYSWLFNLQCKDVSNSFKLYKADALKALNLKCDNFDIIEEILIKLKRNNKYLKITELPYMFKERMFGHTKRNLIVFVFSYIFTLIKLKIRK
;
A
#
# COMPACT_ATOMS: atom_id res chain seq x y z
N MET A 1 -12.91 27.83 5.61
CA MET A 1 -13.43 26.44 5.73
C MET A 1 -12.29 25.55 5.28
N ASP A 2 -11.66 24.78 6.17
CA ASP A 2 -10.66 23.82 5.74
C ASP A 2 -11.34 22.80 4.83
N ASN A 3 -10.97 22.79 3.56
CA ASN A 3 -11.45 21.80 2.61
C ASN A 3 -10.94 20.41 3.08
N LYS A 4 -11.80 19.74 3.82
CA LYS A 4 -11.49 18.40 4.35
C LYS A 4 -11.34 17.43 3.18
N ILE A 5 -10.16 16.83 3.02
CA ILE A 5 -9.91 15.84 1.97
C ILE A 5 -10.47 14.49 2.44
N ASP A 6 -11.22 13.81 1.58
CA ASP A 6 -11.84 12.53 1.90
C ASP A 6 -10.85 11.35 1.73
N LEU A 7 -10.04 11.41 0.67
CA LEU A 7 -9.13 10.33 0.29
C LEU A 7 -7.75 10.86 -0.09
N SER A 8 -6.68 10.34 0.53
CA SER A 8 -5.31 10.47 0.05
C SER A 8 -4.85 9.15 -0.57
N ILE A 9 -4.36 9.19 -1.80
CA ILE A 9 -3.78 8.05 -2.51
C ILE A 9 -2.25 8.19 -2.44
N LEU A 10 -1.59 7.29 -1.72
CA LEU A 10 -0.14 7.28 -1.52
C LEU A 10 0.52 6.27 -2.46
N ILE A 11 1.48 6.74 -3.24
CA ILE A 11 2.17 5.97 -4.28
C ILE A 11 3.69 6.07 -4.05
N PRO A 12 4.31 5.08 -3.38
CA PRO A 12 5.76 4.99 -3.30
C PRO A 12 6.35 4.73 -4.68
N ALA A 13 7.35 5.53 -5.08
CA ALA A 13 8.00 5.42 -6.39
C ALA A 13 9.52 5.20 -6.26
N TYR A 14 10.09 4.50 -7.22
CA TYR A 14 11.53 4.32 -7.44
C TYR A 14 11.80 3.93 -8.88
N LEU A 15 12.22 4.90 -9.72
CA LEU A 15 12.40 4.71 -11.16
C LEU A 15 11.11 4.21 -11.83
N GLU A 16 10.03 4.98 -11.65
CA GLU A 16 8.67 4.59 -12.11
C GLU A 16 8.07 5.64 -13.08
N GLU A 17 8.89 6.48 -13.72
CA GLU A 17 8.41 7.50 -14.66
C GLU A 17 7.47 6.94 -15.73
N GLU A 18 7.87 5.87 -16.44
CA GLU A 18 7.08 5.28 -17.52
C GLU A 18 5.73 4.75 -17.04
N ASN A 19 5.76 4.05 -15.91
CA ASN A 19 4.54 3.53 -15.30
C ASN A 19 3.61 4.66 -14.87
N LEU A 20 4.13 5.67 -14.18
CA LEU A 20 3.33 6.77 -13.64
C LEU A 20 2.72 7.64 -14.73
N ARG A 21 3.40 7.86 -15.86
CA ARG A 21 2.80 8.57 -17.00
C ARG A 21 1.50 7.92 -17.49
N LEU A 22 1.38 6.61 -17.41
CA LEU A 22 0.17 5.87 -17.80
C LEU A 22 -0.83 5.73 -16.64
N LEU A 23 -0.33 5.58 -15.40
CA LEU A 23 -1.19 5.31 -14.25
C LEU A 23 -1.85 6.55 -13.68
N LEU A 24 -1.13 7.69 -13.59
CA LEU A 24 -1.65 8.89 -12.94
C LEU A 24 -2.95 9.42 -13.55
N PRO A 25 -3.10 9.49 -14.90
CA PRO A 25 -4.38 9.86 -15.52
C PRO A 25 -5.51 8.90 -15.13
N ARG A 26 -5.25 7.59 -15.10
CA ARG A 26 -6.24 6.56 -14.74
C ARG A 26 -6.63 6.64 -13.27
N ILE A 27 -5.65 6.84 -12.36
CA ILE A 27 -5.91 7.01 -10.92
C ILE A 27 -6.78 8.24 -10.70
N ARG A 28 -6.45 9.36 -11.34
CA ARG A 28 -7.24 10.59 -11.25
C ARG A 28 -8.67 10.38 -11.76
N ASN A 29 -8.85 9.70 -12.88
CA ASN A 29 -10.18 9.41 -13.42
C ASN A 29 -10.99 8.50 -12.48
N ALA A 30 -10.37 7.46 -11.92
CA ALA A 30 -11.01 6.58 -10.94
C ALA A 30 -11.43 7.34 -9.68
N ALA A 31 -10.57 8.22 -9.16
CA ALA A 31 -10.87 9.04 -7.98
C ALA A 31 -11.95 10.11 -8.26
N LYS A 32 -11.93 10.78 -9.41
CA LYS A 32 -13.00 11.70 -9.83
C LYS A 32 -14.36 11.00 -9.92
N GLY A 33 -14.41 9.77 -10.36
CA GLY A 33 -15.64 8.97 -10.42
C GLY A 33 -16.25 8.61 -9.07
N LEU A 34 -15.58 8.95 -7.94
CA LEU A 34 -16.13 8.79 -6.58
C LEU A 34 -16.93 10.03 -6.10
N GLU A 35 -16.86 11.15 -6.83
CA GLU A 35 -17.51 12.42 -6.46
C GLU A 35 -17.16 12.91 -5.05
N ILE A 36 -15.87 12.79 -4.68
CA ILE A 36 -15.31 13.17 -3.38
C ILE A 36 -14.11 14.10 -3.54
N THR A 37 -13.69 14.73 -2.45
CA THR A 37 -12.40 15.44 -2.40
C THR A 37 -11.25 14.46 -2.22
N PHE A 38 -10.22 14.56 -3.07
CA PHE A 38 -9.07 13.66 -3.01
C PHE A 38 -7.76 14.37 -3.33
N GLU A 39 -6.68 13.75 -2.91
CA GLU A 39 -5.32 14.07 -3.31
C GLU A 39 -4.56 12.79 -3.72
N ILE A 40 -3.61 12.95 -4.63
CA ILE A 40 -2.67 11.91 -5.04
C ILE A 40 -1.28 12.39 -4.64
N ILE A 41 -0.54 11.56 -3.92
CA ILE A 41 0.81 11.86 -3.42
C ILE A 41 1.75 10.77 -3.90
N VAL A 42 2.70 11.14 -4.76
CA VAL A 42 3.81 10.28 -5.18
C VAL A 42 5.01 10.59 -4.31
N VAL A 43 5.60 9.58 -3.68
CA VAL A 43 6.76 9.71 -2.80
C VAL A 43 7.95 8.99 -3.41
N ASP A 44 8.83 9.76 -4.01
CA ASP A 44 10.04 9.28 -4.68
C ASP A 44 11.27 9.27 -3.76
N THR A 45 12.40 8.83 -4.25
CA THR A 45 13.68 8.82 -3.55
C THR A 45 14.12 10.21 -3.09
N MET A 46 15.00 10.28 -2.08
CA MET A 46 15.53 11.55 -1.54
C MET A 46 16.14 12.43 -2.63
N GLN A 47 16.71 11.82 -3.65
CA GLN A 47 17.23 12.49 -4.84
C GLN A 47 16.57 11.82 -6.05
N ALA A 48 15.95 12.61 -6.91
CA ALA A 48 15.33 12.11 -8.15
C ALA A 48 16.35 11.31 -8.98
N LYS A 49 15.92 10.17 -9.52
CA LYS A 49 16.76 9.27 -10.33
C LYS A 49 16.25 9.11 -11.76
N ASP A 50 15.06 9.62 -12.03
CA ASP A 50 14.41 9.69 -13.33
C ASP A 50 13.52 10.92 -13.37
N ASN A 51 12.66 11.03 -14.38
CA ASN A 51 11.72 12.14 -14.52
C ASN A 51 10.35 11.90 -13.88
N THR A 52 10.27 11.06 -12.83
CA THR A 52 9.05 10.85 -12.07
C THR A 52 8.39 12.16 -11.63
N GLN A 53 9.20 13.17 -11.24
CA GLN A 53 8.70 14.49 -10.88
C GLN A 53 7.93 15.16 -12.03
N LEU A 54 8.45 15.10 -13.26
CA LEU A 54 7.77 15.68 -14.42
C LEU A 54 6.44 14.97 -14.69
N ALA A 55 6.41 13.64 -14.57
CA ALA A 55 5.15 12.89 -14.71
C ALA A 55 4.10 13.33 -13.68
N CYS A 56 4.51 13.69 -12.46
CA CYS A 56 3.61 14.22 -11.44
C CYS A 56 3.12 15.64 -11.79
N ILE A 57 4.00 16.53 -12.27
CA ILE A 57 3.67 17.90 -12.67
C ILE A 57 2.65 17.86 -13.83
N ASP A 58 2.91 17.07 -14.87
CA ASP A 58 2.05 16.92 -16.04
C ASP A 58 0.64 16.44 -15.69
N ASN A 59 0.48 15.75 -14.55
CA ASN A 59 -0.78 15.23 -14.05
C ASN A 59 -1.34 15.99 -12.83
N GLU A 60 -0.77 17.12 -12.43
CA GLU A 60 -1.17 17.93 -11.26
C GLU A 60 -1.24 17.09 -9.96
N VAL A 61 -0.23 16.23 -9.74
CA VAL A 61 -0.12 15.33 -8.59
C VAL A 61 0.97 15.84 -7.66
N THR A 62 0.75 15.74 -6.36
CA THR A 62 1.76 16.12 -5.37
C THR A 62 2.96 15.17 -5.44
N TYR A 63 4.12 15.74 -5.74
CA TYR A 63 5.40 15.03 -5.72
C TYR A 63 6.16 15.36 -4.43
N LEU A 64 6.65 14.33 -3.74
CA LEU A 64 7.47 14.47 -2.53
C LEU A 64 8.72 13.59 -2.65
N ASN A 65 9.82 14.07 -2.09
CA ASN A 65 10.99 13.24 -1.84
C ASN A 65 10.90 12.63 -0.43
N ARG A 66 11.44 11.42 -0.24
CA ARG A 66 11.53 10.76 1.07
C ARG A 66 12.38 11.60 2.02
N GLU A 67 11.95 11.72 3.28
CA GLU A 67 12.55 12.63 4.24
C GLU A 67 13.76 12.04 5.01
N LYS A 68 13.75 10.73 5.30
CA LYS A 68 14.69 10.11 6.27
C LYS A 68 15.57 8.99 5.70
N GLY A 69 15.35 8.60 4.46
CA GLY A 69 16.08 7.51 3.81
C GLY A 69 15.43 7.09 2.49
N ASN A 70 16.03 6.07 1.84
CA ASN A 70 15.58 5.61 0.52
C ASN A 70 14.85 4.26 0.55
N TYR A 71 14.49 3.77 1.74
CA TYR A 71 13.72 2.53 1.87
C TYR A 71 12.24 2.75 1.55
N TYR A 72 11.53 1.67 1.27
CA TYR A 72 10.08 1.70 1.03
C TYR A 72 9.31 2.24 2.24
N GLY A 73 9.73 1.86 3.45
CA GLY A 73 9.15 2.36 4.69
C GLY A 73 9.30 3.87 4.87
N ASP A 74 10.39 4.48 4.36
CA ASP A 74 10.55 5.94 4.39
C ASP A 74 9.54 6.63 3.48
N ALA A 75 9.23 6.04 2.32
CA ALA A 75 8.19 6.57 1.43
C ALA A 75 6.81 6.53 2.11
N ILE A 76 6.48 5.42 2.78
CA ILE A 76 5.22 5.31 3.51
C ILE A 76 5.16 6.34 4.65
N ARG A 77 6.19 6.47 5.48
CA ARG A 77 6.23 7.44 6.59
C ARG A 77 6.12 8.88 6.10
N THR A 78 6.86 9.24 5.04
CA THR A 78 6.79 10.57 4.42
C THR A 78 5.37 10.83 3.89
N GLY A 79 4.81 9.88 3.14
CA GLY A 79 3.45 10.01 2.61
C GLY A 79 2.40 10.18 3.72
N LEU A 80 2.49 9.40 4.80
CA LEU A 80 1.59 9.51 5.96
C LEU A 80 1.67 10.87 6.65
N HIS A 81 2.87 11.45 6.74
CA HIS A 81 3.09 12.76 7.36
C HIS A 81 2.39 13.87 6.57
N HIS A 82 2.43 13.82 5.24
CA HIS A 82 1.87 14.85 4.36
C HIS A 82 0.39 14.64 3.97
N ALA A 83 -0.11 13.42 4.06
CA ALA A 83 -1.47 13.11 3.67
C ALA A 83 -2.52 13.81 4.54
N LYS A 84 -3.58 14.34 3.93
CA LYS A 84 -4.64 15.13 4.60
C LYS A 84 -6.00 14.44 4.59
N GLY A 85 -6.13 13.31 3.85
CA GLY A 85 -7.39 12.60 3.69
C GLY A 85 -7.88 11.92 4.97
N ASN A 86 -9.19 11.81 5.10
CA ASN A 86 -9.84 11.02 6.16
C ASN A 86 -9.55 9.51 6.00
N HIS A 87 -9.32 9.07 4.76
CA HIS A 87 -8.89 7.71 4.42
C HIS A 87 -7.59 7.77 3.62
N LEU A 88 -6.75 6.75 3.80
CA LEU A 88 -5.47 6.60 3.15
C LEU A 88 -5.47 5.31 2.34
N LEU A 89 -5.22 5.41 1.05
CA LEU A 89 -5.08 4.28 0.14
C LEU A 89 -3.61 4.15 -0.27
N PHE A 90 -3.02 2.99 -0.08
CA PHE A 90 -1.70 2.67 -0.62
C PHE A 90 -1.84 1.98 -1.97
N MET A 91 -1.03 2.39 -2.93
CA MET A 91 -1.02 1.83 -4.27
C MET A 91 0.41 1.79 -4.80
N ASP A 92 0.82 0.67 -5.40
CA ASP A 92 2.13 0.56 -6.03
C ASP A 92 2.13 1.26 -7.39
N ALA A 93 3.30 1.78 -7.78
CA ALA A 93 3.49 2.58 -8.99
C ALA A 93 3.71 1.73 -10.26
N ASP A 94 3.75 0.40 -10.17
CA ASP A 94 4.22 -0.49 -11.24
C ASP A 94 3.10 -1.09 -12.12
N GLY A 95 1.85 -0.70 -11.87
CA GLY A 95 0.69 -1.18 -12.64
C GLY A 95 0.08 -2.48 -12.16
N SER A 96 0.66 -3.14 -11.15
CA SER A 96 0.08 -4.35 -10.54
C SER A 96 -1.25 -4.08 -9.84
N HIS A 97 -1.47 -2.84 -9.42
CA HIS A 97 -2.70 -2.35 -8.81
C HIS A 97 -3.53 -1.57 -9.83
N SER A 98 -4.71 -2.10 -10.18
CA SER A 98 -5.63 -1.45 -11.12
C SER A 98 -6.28 -0.21 -10.48
N PRO A 99 -6.12 0.99 -11.08
CA PRO A 99 -6.77 2.21 -10.57
C PRO A 99 -8.29 2.09 -10.47
N GLU A 100 -8.91 1.34 -11.33
CA GLU A 100 -10.37 1.16 -11.37
C GLU A 100 -10.90 0.46 -10.11
N PHE A 101 -10.04 -0.30 -9.40
CA PHE A 101 -10.41 -0.97 -8.15
C PHE A 101 -10.47 -0.02 -6.93
N ILE A 102 -9.96 1.21 -7.06
CA ILE A 102 -10.04 2.25 -6.02
C ILE A 102 -11.49 2.44 -5.57
N LYS A 103 -12.44 2.43 -6.52
CA LYS A 103 -13.86 2.55 -6.23
C LYS A 103 -14.35 1.44 -5.29
N ASN A 104 -13.96 0.19 -5.54
CA ASN A 104 -14.36 -0.95 -4.73
C ASN A 104 -13.84 -0.82 -3.29
N LEU A 105 -12.57 -0.42 -3.13
CA LEU A 105 -11.99 -0.21 -1.81
C LEU A 105 -12.70 0.93 -1.06
N TYR A 106 -12.92 2.06 -1.74
CA TYR A 106 -13.51 3.24 -1.10
C TYR A 106 -14.98 3.06 -0.73
N THR A 107 -15.78 2.40 -1.57
CA THR A 107 -17.20 2.15 -1.27
C THR A 107 -17.41 1.22 -0.08
N ASN A 108 -16.46 0.36 0.22
CA ASN A 108 -16.51 -0.56 1.35
C ASN A 108 -15.90 0.00 2.66
N ARG A 109 -15.58 1.31 2.73
CA ARG A 109 -14.89 1.92 3.88
C ARG A 109 -15.73 2.07 5.15
N ASN A 110 -17.07 2.21 5.01
CA ASN A 110 -17.91 2.76 6.08
C ASN A 110 -17.82 1.94 7.36
N ASP A 111 -18.01 0.68 7.39
CA ASP A 111 -18.01 -0.14 8.62
C ASP A 111 -16.67 -0.83 8.90
N ASN A 112 -15.62 -0.44 8.17
CA ASN A 112 -14.31 -1.10 8.20
C ASN A 112 -13.21 -0.14 8.62
N ASP A 113 -12.23 -0.65 9.38
CA ASP A 113 -11.00 0.09 9.69
C ASP A 113 -9.96 -0.08 8.59
N VAL A 114 -10.00 -1.24 7.92
CA VAL A 114 -9.13 -1.58 6.79
C VAL A 114 -9.93 -2.33 5.72
N VAL A 115 -9.76 -1.94 4.46
CA VAL A 115 -10.29 -2.69 3.29
C VAL A 115 -9.11 -3.13 2.43
N ILE A 116 -9.01 -4.41 2.12
CA ILE A 116 -7.88 -5.04 1.43
C ILE A 116 -8.33 -5.53 0.05
N ALA A 117 -7.56 -5.21 -1.00
CA ALA A 117 -7.62 -5.90 -2.28
C ALA A 117 -6.90 -7.25 -2.15
N SER A 118 -7.63 -8.33 -1.96
CA SER A 118 -7.08 -9.62 -1.56
C SER A 118 -6.95 -10.60 -2.71
N ARG A 119 -5.77 -11.22 -2.80
CA ARG A 119 -5.45 -12.29 -3.76
C ARG A 119 -5.97 -13.66 -3.29
N TYR A 120 -6.28 -13.82 -2.00
CA TYR A 120 -6.48 -15.11 -1.33
C TYR A 120 -7.90 -15.35 -0.83
N VAL A 121 -8.83 -14.48 -1.12
CA VAL A 121 -10.27 -14.72 -0.98
C VAL A 121 -10.86 -15.29 -2.27
N GLU A 122 -12.00 -15.91 -2.19
CA GLU A 122 -12.71 -16.48 -3.35
C GLU A 122 -12.92 -15.40 -4.42
N GLY A 123 -12.54 -15.69 -5.66
CA GLY A 123 -12.53 -14.74 -6.79
C GLY A 123 -11.29 -13.85 -6.89
N GLY A 124 -10.37 -13.90 -5.93
CA GLY A 124 -9.06 -13.25 -6.01
C GLY A 124 -8.00 -14.14 -6.67
N GLY A 125 -6.87 -13.53 -7.03
CA GLY A 125 -5.78 -14.28 -7.66
C GLY A 125 -4.55 -13.42 -7.96
N SER A 126 -3.59 -14.01 -8.67
CA SER A 126 -2.36 -13.35 -9.10
C SER A 126 -1.83 -14.00 -10.38
N ASP A 127 -1.31 -13.18 -11.29
CA ASP A 127 -0.65 -13.63 -12.53
C ASP A 127 0.78 -14.17 -12.28
N ASN A 128 1.28 -14.14 -11.03
CA ASN A 128 2.57 -14.69 -10.67
C ASN A 128 2.64 -16.21 -10.83
N SER A 129 3.86 -16.77 -10.88
CA SER A 129 4.07 -18.21 -10.92
C SER A 129 3.49 -18.91 -9.67
N SER A 130 3.02 -20.16 -9.84
CA SER A 130 2.40 -20.96 -8.77
C SER A 130 3.30 -21.08 -7.53
N VAL A 131 4.63 -21.16 -7.70
CA VAL A 131 5.59 -21.22 -6.61
C VAL A 131 5.57 -19.92 -5.79
N LEU A 132 5.60 -18.77 -6.45
CA LEU A 132 5.54 -17.47 -5.78
C LEU A 132 4.20 -17.27 -5.07
N ILE A 133 3.10 -17.70 -5.67
CA ILE A 133 1.77 -17.66 -5.06
C ILE A 133 1.75 -18.49 -3.79
N TRP A 134 2.24 -19.73 -3.84
CA TRP A 134 2.29 -20.63 -2.69
C TRP A 134 3.15 -20.09 -1.55
N MET A 135 4.35 -19.57 -1.88
CA MET A 135 5.25 -18.96 -0.89
C MET A 135 4.60 -17.73 -0.23
N SER A 136 4.00 -16.85 -1.03
CA SER A 136 3.30 -15.67 -0.52
C SER A 136 2.10 -16.06 0.34
N TRP A 137 1.29 -17.04 -0.08
CA TRP A 137 0.18 -17.56 0.69
C TRP A 137 0.63 -18.11 2.06
N SER A 138 1.70 -18.90 2.08
CA SER A 138 2.24 -19.48 3.32
C SER A 138 2.68 -18.39 4.31
N ILE A 139 3.37 -17.35 3.83
CA ILE A 139 3.78 -16.20 4.65
C ILE A 139 2.55 -15.48 5.21
N ASN A 140 1.58 -15.19 4.37
CA ASN A 140 0.34 -14.51 4.79
C ASN A 140 -0.43 -15.32 5.84
N PHE A 141 -0.51 -16.65 5.67
CA PHE A 141 -1.12 -17.55 6.63
C PHE A 141 -0.42 -17.50 7.99
N ILE A 142 0.93 -17.57 8.00
CA ILE A 142 1.72 -17.52 9.24
C ILE A 142 1.51 -16.18 9.97
N TYR A 143 1.54 -15.04 9.26
CA TYR A 143 1.30 -13.73 9.86
C TYR A 143 -0.11 -13.62 10.42
N SER A 144 -1.11 -14.02 9.66
CA SER A 144 -2.52 -13.98 10.07
C SER A 144 -2.75 -14.81 11.34
N TRP A 145 -2.25 -16.04 11.37
CA TRP A 145 -2.37 -16.95 12.52
C TRP A 145 -1.60 -16.43 13.74
N LEU A 146 -0.34 -16.03 13.58
CA LEU A 146 0.53 -15.62 14.67
C LEU A 146 0.07 -14.34 15.39
N PHE A 147 -0.53 -13.40 14.63
CA PHE A 147 -0.98 -12.11 15.14
C PHE A 147 -2.50 -12.01 15.28
N ASN A 148 -3.21 -13.12 15.05
CA ASN A 148 -4.68 -13.17 15.10
C ASN A 148 -5.34 -12.08 14.23
N LEU A 149 -4.83 -11.93 13.00
CA LEU A 149 -5.40 -11.04 12.01
C LEU A 149 -6.53 -11.77 11.28
N GLN A 150 -7.70 -11.14 11.21
CA GLN A 150 -8.85 -11.72 10.52
C GLN A 150 -8.82 -11.39 9.02
N CYS A 151 -7.70 -11.70 8.35
CA CYS A 151 -7.53 -11.51 6.91
C CYS A 151 -6.56 -12.56 6.34
N LYS A 152 -6.71 -12.84 5.04
CA LYS A 152 -5.89 -13.81 4.30
C LYS A 152 -4.73 -13.15 3.56
N ASP A 153 -4.85 -11.87 3.18
CA ASP A 153 -3.81 -11.12 2.44
C ASP A 153 -3.21 -9.99 3.27
N VAL A 154 -2.27 -10.38 4.14
CA VAL A 154 -1.56 -9.45 5.04
C VAL A 154 -0.53 -8.61 4.28
N SER A 155 0.13 -9.17 3.25
CA SER A 155 1.30 -8.58 2.59
C SER A 155 0.99 -7.69 1.39
N ASN A 156 -0.22 -7.73 0.83
CA ASN A 156 -0.56 -6.83 -0.28
C ASN A 156 -0.63 -5.38 0.24
N SER A 157 0.02 -4.44 -0.47
CA SER A 157 0.01 -3.01 -0.14
C SER A 157 -1.28 -2.31 -0.58
N PHE A 158 -2.05 -2.87 -1.52
CA PHE A 158 -3.29 -2.26 -2.02
C PHE A 158 -4.40 -2.32 -0.98
N LYS A 159 -4.36 -1.38 -0.07
CA LYS A 159 -5.25 -1.30 1.08
C LYS A 159 -5.73 0.13 1.34
N LEU A 160 -6.97 0.23 1.77
CA LEU A 160 -7.56 1.46 2.29
C LEU A 160 -7.62 1.39 3.82
N TYR A 161 -7.26 2.49 4.48
CA TYR A 161 -7.23 2.61 5.94
C TYR A 161 -7.97 3.86 6.41
N LYS A 162 -8.51 3.86 7.62
CA LYS A 162 -8.87 5.08 8.34
C LYS A 162 -7.60 5.84 8.70
N ALA A 163 -7.54 7.12 8.35
CA ALA A 163 -6.32 7.94 8.49
C ALA A 163 -5.87 8.10 9.94
N ASP A 164 -6.79 8.42 10.84
CA ASP A 164 -6.46 8.74 12.24
C ASP A 164 -5.78 7.55 12.93
N ALA A 165 -6.32 6.34 12.76
CA ALA A 165 -5.76 5.12 13.35
C ALA A 165 -4.37 4.81 12.77
N LEU A 166 -4.17 5.01 11.45
CA LEU A 166 -2.91 4.74 10.79
C LEU A 166 -1.82 5.76 11.16
N LYS A 167 -2.16 7.04 11.19
CA LYS A 167 -1.23 8.14 11.54
C LYS A 167 -0.78 8.10 13.00
N ALA A 168 -1.58 7.52 13.89
CA ALA A 168 -1.22 7.32 15.29
C ALA A 168 -0.14 6.24 15.50
N LEU A 169 0.22 5.47 14.46
CA LEU A 169 1.20 4.40 14.58
C LEU A 169 2.64 4.92 14.53
N ASN A 170 3.48 4.43 15.42
CA ASN A 170 4.93 4.63 15.34
C ASN A 170 5.55 3.51 14.51
N LEU A 171 5.65 3.70 13.19
CA LEU A 171 6.16 2.71 12.23
C LEU A 171 7.70 2.72 12.19
N LYS A 172 8.31 1.52 12.23
CA LYS A 172 9.77 1.33 12.35
C LYS A 172 10.38 0.39 11.30
N CYS A 173 9.56 -0.32 10.53
CA CYS A 173 10.05 -1.19 9.47
C CYS A 173 10.49 -0.33 8.26
N ASP A 174 11.59 -0.73 7.63
CA ASP A 174 12.20 0.05 6.55
C ASP A 174 11.82 -0.47 5.16
N ASN A 175 11.53 -1.76 5.04
CA ASN A 175 11.20 -2.38 3.77
C ASN A 175 9.69 -2.60 3.62
N PHE A 176 9.30 -3.52 2.73
CA PHE A 176 7.89 -3.84 2.49
C PHE A 176 7.16 -4.41 3.71
N ASP A 177 7.91 -4.93 4.69
CA ASP A 177 7.44 -5.40 5.98
C ASP A 177 6.73 -4.32 6.83
N ILE A 178 6.79 -3.06 6.43
CA ILE A 178 5.98 -1.98 7.01
C ILE A 178 4.48 -2.20 6.79
N ILE A 179 4.09 -2.92 5.72
CA ILE A 179 2.68 -3.22 5.43
C ILE A 179 2.11 -4.18 6.48
N GLU A 180 2.86 -5.20 6.84
CA GLU A 180 2.52 -6.14 7.92
C GLU A 180 2.58 -5.44 9.29
N GLU A 181 3.61 -4.60 9.52
CA GLU A 181 3.74 -3.82 10.75
C GLU A 181 2.49 -2.97 11.01
N ILE A 182 1.95 -2.33 9.98
CA ILE A 182 0.73 -1.52 10.07
C ILE A 182 -0.43 -2.36 10.59
N LEU A 183 -0.75 -3.48 9.95
CA LEU A 183 -1.89 -4.33 10.35
C LEU A 183 -1.73 -4.88 11.77
N ILE A 184 -0.52 -5.33 12.12
CA ILE A 184 -0.22 -5.86 13.44
C ILE A 184 -0.39 -4.77 14.51
N LYS A 185 0.10 -3.56 14.28
CA LYS A 185 -0.04 -2.46 15.23
C LYS A 185 -1.47 -1.94 15.33
N LEU A 186 -2.20 -1.86 14.23
CA LEU A 186 -3.63 -1.55 14.26
C LEU A 186 -4.40 -2.59 15.10
N LYS A 187 -4.11 -3.90 14.91
CA LYS A 187 -4.74 -4.98 15.68
C LYS A 187 -4.38 -4.93 17.16
N ARG A 188 -3.15 -4.55 17.51
CA ARG A 188 -2.72 -4.37 18.90
C ARG A 188 -3.41 -3.19 19.58
N ASN A 189 -3.59 -2.08 18.85
CA ASN A 189 -4.25 -0.89 19.38
C ASN A 189 -5.78 -1.06 19.46
N ASN A 190 -6.35 -1.85 18.54
CA ASN A 190 -7.78 -2.17 18.51
C ASN A 190 -7.99 -3.68 18.30
N LYS A 191 -8.26 -4.42 19.40
CA LYS A 191 -8.55 -5.86 19.30
C LYS A 191 -9.81 -6.20 18.50
N TYR A 192 -10.72 -5.24 18.32
CA TYR A 192 -11.93 -5.35 17.51
C TYR A 192 -11.75 -4.79 16.09
N LEU A 193 -10.51 -4.65 15.62
CA LEU A 193 -10.19 -4.14 14.28
C LEU A 193 -11.02 -4.86 13.21
N LYS A 194 -11.78 -4.08 12.47
CA LYS A 194 -12.63 -4.58 11.39
C LYS A 194 -11.88 -4.53 10.06
N ILE A 195 -11.61 -5.69 9.50
CA ILE A 195 -10.93 -5.86 8.22
C ILE A 195 -11.89 -6.52 7.24
N THR A 196 -12.05 -5.93 6.05
CA THR A 196 -12.77 -6.54 4.93
C THR A 196 -11.81 -6.80 3.79
N GLU A 197 -11.91 -7.97 3.17
CA GLU A 197 -11.15 -8.36 2.00
C GLU A 197 -12.06 -8.45 0.77
N LEU A 198 -11.66 -7.79 -0.31
CA LEU A 198 -12.35 -7.82 -1.59
C LEU A 198 -11.52 -8.63 -2.59
N PRO A 199 -12.14 -9.51 -3.38
CA PRO A 199 -11.42 -10.30 -4.36
C PRO A 199 -10.74 -9.39 -5.39
N TYR A 200 -9.44 -9.60 -5.58
CA TYR A 200 -8.63 -8.81 -6.49
C TYR A 200 -7.68 -9.71 -7.28
N MET A 201 -7.61 -9.48 -8.60
CA MET A 201 -6.63 -10.12 -9.47
C MET A 201 -5.38 -9.24 -9.56
N PHE A 202 -4.31 -9.65 -8.88
CA PHE A 202 -3.02 -8.97 -8.89
C PHE A 202 -2.32 -9.23 -10.22
N LYS A 203 -2.00 -8.15 -10.95
CA LYS A 203 -1.39 -8.20 -12.27
C LYS A 203 0.13 -8.18 -12.19
N GLU A 204 0.79 -8.65 -13.23
CA GLU A 204 2.21 -8.39 -13.43
C GLU A 204 2.46 -6.89 -13.62
N ARG A 205 3.66 -6.44 -13.24
CA ARG A 205 4.08 -5.06 -13.45
C ARG A 205 4.13 -4.72 -14.95
N MET A 206 3.82 -3.46 -15.29
CA MET A 206 3.74 -3.03 -16.69
C MET A 206 5.13 -2.86 -17.31
N PHE A 207 6.05 -2.14 -16.66
CA PHE A 207 7.40 -1.89 -17.14
C PHE A 207 8.44 -2.15 -16.05
N GLY A 208 9.70 -2.40 -16.49
CA GLY A 208 10.83 -2.65 -15.61
C GLY A 208 10.88 -4.08 -15.07
N HIS A 209 11.83 -4.35 -14.18
CA HIS A 209 12.07 -5.66 -13.60
C HIS A 209 11.93 -5.63 -12.08
N THR A 210 11.43 -6.73 -11.52
CA THR A 210 11.41 -6.91 -10.08
C THR A 210 12.84 -6.92 -9.52
N LYS A 211 13.17 -5.92 -8.71
CA LYS A 211 14.49 -5.76 -8.10
C LYS A 211 14.65 -6.57 -6.80
N ARG A 212 13.69 -7.43 -6.48
CA ARG A 212 13.71 -8.23 -5.24
C ARG A 212 14.51 -9.50 -5.41
N ASN A 213 15.52 -9.68 -4.55
CA ASN A 213 16.14 -10.98 -4.35
C ASN A 213 15.21 -11.83 -3.47
N LEU A 214 14.68 -12.94 -4.02
CA LEU A 214 13.70 -13.78 -3.35
C LEU A 214 14.22 -14.35 -2.01
N ILE A 215 15.49 -14.72 -1.96
CA ILE A 215 16.12 -15.29 -0.75
C ILE A 215 16.18 -14.22 0.35
N VAL A 216 16.68 -13.03 0.01
CA VAL A 216 16.73 -11.89 0.95
C VAL A 216 15.34 -11.53 1.43
N PHE A 217 14.35 -11.59 0.54
CA PHE A 217 12.95 -11.32 0.86
C PHE A 217 12.42 -12.29 1.93
N VAL A 218 12.58 -13.61 1.74
CA VAL A 218 12.11 -14.62 2.70
C VAL A 218 12.78 -14.44 4.08
N PHE A 219 14.11 -14.25 4.10
CA PHE A 219 14.82 -14.03 5.36
C PHE A 219 14.39 -12.73 6.06
N SER A 220 14.18 -11.65 5.31
CA SER A 220 13.71 -10.39 5.90
C SER A 220 12.32 -10.54 6.53
N TYR A 221 11.42 -11.31 5.90
CA TYR A 221 10.09 -11.58 6.44
C TYR A 221 10.11 -12.39 7.72
N ILE A 222 10.94 -13.45 7.78
CA ILE A 222 11.10 -14.25 9.01
C ILE A 222 11.69 -13.39 10.14
N PHE A 223 12.73 -12.59 9.83
CA PHE A 223 13.34 -11.69 10.80
C PHE A 223 12.33 -10.67 11.33
N THR A 224 11.55 -10.06 10.44
CA THR A 224 10.51 -9.10 10.82
C THR A 224 9.41 -9.73 11.64
N LEU A 225 9.01 -10.96 11.32
CA LEU A 225 8.02 -11.71 12.10
C LEU A 225 8.48 -11.87 13.56
N ILE A 226 9.74 -12.28 13.77
CA ILE A 226 10.35 -12.38 15.11
C ILE A 226 10.41 -11.02 15.78
N LYS A 227 10.91 -9.99 15.08
CA LYS A 227 11.01 -8.61 15.56
C LYS A 227 9.65 -8.05 16.01
N LEU A 228 8.60 -8.27 15.20
CA LEU A 228 7.25 -7.80 15.52
C LEU A 228 6.59 -8.63 16.63
N LYS A 229 6.96 -9.91 16.80
CA LYS A 229 6.45 -10.73 17.90
C LYS A 229 7.07 -10.34 19.24
N ILE A 230 8.36 -10.02 19.28
CA ILE A 230 9.11 -9.67 20.51
C ILE A 230 8.86 -8.22 20.91
N ARG A 231 8.78 -7.30 19.97
CA ARG A 231 8.49 -5.89 20.23
C ARG A 231 7.00 -5.70 20.48
N LYS A 232 6.65 -5.51 21.75
CA LYS A 232 5.31 -5.05 22.13
C LYS A 232 5.09 -3.59 21.75
#